data_779feb89d89fa57ea4e042424e578af6
#
_entry.id   779feb89d89fa57ea4e042424e578af6
#
_cell.length_a   1.000
_cell.length_b   1.000
_cell.length_c   1.000
_cell.angle_alpha   90.00
_cell.angle_beta   90.00
_cell.angle_gamma   90.00
#
_symmetry.space_group_name_H-M   'P 1'
#
loop_
_entity.id
_entity.type
_entity.pdbx_description
1 polymer ?
#
loop_
_entity_poly.entity_id
_entity_poly.type
_entity_poly.pdbx_seq_one_letter_code
_entity_poly.pdbx_strand_id
1 'polypeptide(L)'
;MILYIITNITIMSVKLGIAPIAWSNDDMPELGGDTPLEQCLSEASEAGFSGIESGGKFPKKSEELIPLLQKHNLKLCSGWYSANLRKNSVKDEIISVQEQLKLFLDCKAPCIVFAEVSDSIAGDPNRPLSSRPQMNKDEWNEYCKKISEMGKYLEDQDMPLAYHHHMGTVIETEDDTKRLLDNTSDQVKLILDTGHMLFAKGNSVKIAEDYKDRIIHIHCKDMREDILNKSRQKDWSFRKAFLKGVFTVPGDGCIDYKPLLKYLKNIDYKGWLVVEAEQDPAKANPLEYAKKGFKYLSEVCADIDLKIAL
;
A
#
# COMPACT_ATOMS: atom_id res chain seq x y z
N MET A 1 -37.68 -33.52 16.30
CA MET A 1 -36.64 -32.57 16.79
C MET A 1 -35.74 -32.23 15.60
N ILE A 2 -36.05 -31.11 14.93
CA ILE A 2 -35.32 -30.69 13.73
C ILE A 2 -34.12 -29.84 14.19
N LEU A 3 -32.91 -30.39 14.01
CA LEU A 3 -31.69 -29.65 14.29
C LEU A 3 -31.54 -28.57 13.20
N TYR A 4 -31.74 -27.30 13.53
CA TYR A 4 -31.31 -26.19 12.70
C TYR A 4 -29.78 -26.11 12.78
N ILE A 5 -29.10 -26.61 11.75
CA ILE A 5 -27.70 -26.32 11.52
C ILE A 5 -27.65 -24.87 11.04
N ILE A 6 -27.40 -23.94 11.96
CA ILE A 6 -27.02 -22.58 11.60
C ILE A 6 -25.59 -22.67 11.06
N THR A 7 -25.45 -22.86 9.76
CA THR A 7 -24.20 -22.59 9.08
C THR A 7 -23.95 -21.10 9.21
N ASN A 8 -22.98 -20.72 10.03
CA ASN A 8 -22.41 -19.38 10.01
C ASN A 8 -21.82 -19.17 8.61
N ILE A 9 -22.61 -18.65 7.69
CA ILE A 9 -22.12 -18.13 6.42
C ILE A 9 -21.28 -16.90 6.79
N THR A 10 -19.97 -17.06 6.91
CA THR A 10 -19.06 -15.94 7.04
C THR A 10 -19.21 -15.12 5.75
N ILE A 11 -19.94 -14.02 5.85
CA ILE A 11 -20.14 -13.13 4.69
C ILE A 11 -18.77 -12.60 4.29
N MET A 12 -18.39 -12.92 3.07
CA MET A 12 -17.18 -12.43 2.43
C MET A 12 -17.18 -10.92 2.39
N SER A 13 -16.20 -10.26 2.98
CA SER A 13 -16.14 -8.80 2.99
C SER A 13 -14.70 -8.30 2.97
N VAL A 14 -14.45 -7.32 2.13
CA VAL A 14 -13.23 -6.50 2.15
C VAL A 14 -13.43 -5.29 3.06
N LYS A 15 -12.36 -4.60 3.41
CA LYS A 15 -12.40 -3.36 4.19
C LYS A 15 -11.85 -2.23 3.34
N LEU A 16 -12.43 -1.04 3.45
CA LEU A 16 -11.91 0.13 2.76
C LEU A 16 -11.09 0.99 3.72
N GLY A 17 -9.84 1.22 3.35
CA GLY A 17 -8.91 2.10 4.05
C GLY A 17 -8.39 3.20 3.14
N ILE A 18 -7.64 4.15 3.72
CA ILE A 18 -7.02 5.24 3.00
C ILE A 18 -5.62 5.54 3.56
N ALA A 19 -4.68 5.90 2.68
CA ALA A 19 -3.37 6.39 3.10
C ALA A 19 -3.43 7.91 3.37
N PRO A 20 -2.76 8.41 4.42
CA PRO A 20 -2.79 9.83 4.77
C PRO A 20 -2.02 10.73 3.80
N ILE A 21 -1.27 10.14 2.86
CA ILE A 21 -0.37 10.84 1.93
C ILE A 21 -1.09 11.88 1.06
N ALA A 22 -2.41 11.74 0.85
CA ALA A 22 -3.22 12.72 0.14
C ALA A 22 -3.38 14.05 0.90
N TRP A 23 -3.26 14.06 2.23
CA TRP A 23 -3.34 15.23 3.08
C TRP A 23 -1.99 15.84 3.41
N SER A 24 -0.98 14.99 3.58
CA SER A 24 0.37 15.39 3.99
C SER A 24 1.37 14.36 3.47
N ASN A 25 2.31 14.82 2.66
CA ASN A 25 3.34 13.97 2.10
C ASN A 25 4.58 13.99 2.99
N ASP A 26 4.99 12.84 3.52
CA ASP A 26 6.13 12.71 4.43
C ASP A 26 7.47 12.90 3.70
N ASP A 27 7.54 12.57 2.40
CA ASP A 27 8.73 12.74 1.56
C ASP A 27 8.86 14.16 0.98
N MET A 28 7.75 14.90 0.95
CA MET A 28 7.66 16.27 0.45
C MET A 28 6.83 17.13 1.41
N PRO A 29 7.39 17.53 2.57
CA PRO A 29 6.66 18.25 3.61
C PRO A 29 6.04 19.58 3.15
N GLU A 30 6.52 20.15 2.05
CA GLU A 30 5.91 21.30 1.38
C GLU A 30 4.50 21.02 0.81
N LEU A 31 4.13 19.74 0.69
CA LEU A 31 2.81 19.32 0.21
C LEU A 31 1.94 18.89 1.41
N GLY A 32 1.15 19.82 1.90
CA GLY A 32 0.21 19.57 3.00
C GLY A 32 0.87 19.44 4.38
N GLY A 33 2.12 19.84 4.55
CA GLY A 33 2.82 19.79 5.85
C GLY A 33 2.10 20.53 6.97
N ASP A 34 1.32 21.55 6.67
CA ASP A 34 0.51 22.30 7.63
C ASP A 34 -0.85 21.67 7.94
N THR A 35 -1.29 20.65 7.20
CA THR A 35 -2.56 19.97 7.45
C THR A 35 -2.51 19.24 8.79
N PRO A 36 -3.40 19.56 9.75
CA PRO A 36 -3.42 18.87 11.03
C PRO A 36 -3.81 17.40 10.88
N LEU A 37 -3.24 16.51 11.69
CA LEU A 37 -3.62 15.09 11.71
C LEU A 37 -5.11 14.91 12.01
N GLU A 38 -5.67 15.72 12.91
CA GLU A 38 -7.09 15.71 13.26
C GLU A 38 -8.00 15.92 12.04
N GLN A 39 -7.60 16.84 11.13
CA GLN A 39 -8.34 17.06 9.88
C GLN A 39 -8.26 15.82 8.98
N CYS A 40 -7.08 15.24 8.80
CA CYS A 40 -6.90 14.03 8.01
C CYS A 40 -7.80 12.88 8.51
N LEU A 41 -7.80 12.63 9.83
CA LEU A 41 -8.62 11.57 10.43
C LEU A 41 -10.11 11.85 10.30
N SER A 42 -10.54 13.09 10.57
CA SER A 42 -11.93 13.51 10.42
C SER A 42 -12.44 13.34 9.00
N GLU A 43 -11.67 13.82 8.01
CA GLU A 43 -12.02 13.76 6.59
C GLU A 43 -11.98 12.31 6.04
N ALA A 44 -11.05 11.47 6.48
CA ALA A 44 -11.01 10.05 6.15
C ALA A 44 -12.29 9.33 6.62
N SER A 45 -12.70 9.59 7.86
CA SER A 45 -13.96 9.06 8.43
C SER A 45 -15.19 9.62 7.70
N GLU A 46 -15.24 10.93 7.43
CA GLU A 46 -16.32 11.58 6.69
C GLU A 46 -16.47 11.02 5.27
N ALA A 47 -15.37 10.66 4.62
CA ALA A 47 -15.37 10.03 3.29
C ALA A 47 -15.96 8.60 3.31
N GLY A 48 -16.06 7.96 4.49
CA GLY A 48 -16.66 6.63 4.68
C GLY A 48 -15.65 5.51 4.96
N PHE A 49 -14.36 5.79 5.03
CA PHE A 49 -13.33 4.77 5.31
C PHE A 49 -13.43 4.26 6.75
N SER A 50 -13.16 2.96 6.94
CA SER A 50 -13.10 2.31 8.25
C SER A 50 -11.68 2.08 8.76
N GLY A 51 -10.68 2.42 7.95
CA GLY A 51 -9.27 2.32 8.31
C GLY A 51 -8.40 3.38 7.65
N ILE A 52 -7.25 3.62 8.26
CA ILE A 52 -6.23 4.54 7.77
C ILE A 52 -4.84 3.93 8.00
N GLU A 53 -3.90 4.19 7.10
CA GLU A 53 -2.49 3.85 7.31
C GLU A 53 -1.81 4.89 8.19
N SER A 54 -0.74 4.49 8.88
CA SER A 54 0.05 5.46 9.64
C SER A 54 0.92 6.31 8.70
N GLY A 55 1.18 7.53 9.11
CA GLY A 55 2.13 8.46 8.47
C GLY A 55 2.98 9.18 9.49
N GLY A 56 3.86 10.06 9.04
CA GLY A 56 4.86 10.74 9.86
C GLY A 56 4.27 11.60 10.99
N LYS A 57 3.04 12.11 10.81
CA LYS A 57 2.33 12.92 11.82
C LYS A 57 1.65 12.09 12.91
N PHE A 58 1.55 10.77 12.75
CA PHE A 58 0.85 9.92 13.69
C PHE A 58 1.65 9.74 14.98
N PRO A 59 0.98 9.71 16.17
CA PRO A 59 1.63 9.37 17.41
C PRO A 59 2.39 8.05 17.32
N LYS A 60 3.58 8.00 17.91
CA LYS A 60 4.43 6.80 17.95
C LYS A 60 4.14 5.88 19.13
N LYS A 61 3.20 6.28 20.00
CA LYS A 61 2.78 5.50 21.17
C LYS A 61 1.33 5.07 21.01
N SER A 62 1.07 3.81 21.28
CA SER A 62 -0.27 3.21 21.17
C SER A 62 -1.28 3.86 22.09
N GLU A 63 -0.86 4.30 23.29
CA GLU A 63 -1.70 4.99 24.27
C GLU A 63 -2.25 6.32 23.75
N GLU A 64 -1.55 6.95 22.81
CA GLU A 64 -1.97 8.19 22.16
C GLU A 64 -2.73 7.91 20.86
N LEU A 65 -2.27 6.94 20.06
CA LEU A 65 -2.83 6.65 18.75
C LEU A 65 -4.20 5.96 18.82
N ILE A 66 -4.34 4.96 19.70
CA ILE A 66 -5.61 4.18 19.79
C ILE A 66 -6.82 5.06 20.11
N PRO A 67 -6.79 5.92 21.15
CA PRO A 67 -7.92 6.81 21.43
C PRO A 67 -8.21 7.79 20.29
N LEU A 68 -7.17 8.26 19.60
CA LEU A 68 -7.32 9.17 18.48
C LEU A 68 -8.03 8.50 17.30
N LEU A 69 -7.64 7.28 16.93
CA LEU A 69 -8.31 6.52 15.89
C LEU A 69 -9.75 6.16 16.27
N GLN A 70 -9.98 5.76 17.52
CA GLN A 70 -11.31 5.43 18.02
C GLN A 70 -12.26 6.62 17.97
N LYS A 71 -11.79 7.84 18.29
CA LYS A 71 -12.55 9.08 18.19
C LYS A 71 -13.14 9.29 16.79
N HIS A 72 -12.44 8.84 15.76
CA HIS A 72 -12.86 8.96 14.36
C HIS A 72 -13.42 7.66 13.77
N ASN A 73 -13.68 6.63 14.59
CA ASN A 73 -14.14 5.31 14.15
C ASN A 73 -13.22 4.65 13.10
N LEU A 74 -11.92 4.93 13.15
CA LEU A 74 -10.91 4.38 12.27
C LEU A 74 -10.12 3.27 12.97
N LYS A 75 -9.61 2.32 12.16
CA LYS A 75 -8.65 1.30 12.56
C LYS A 75 -7.32 1.57 11.87
N LEU A 76 -6.21 1.23 12.51
CA LEU A 76 -4.92 1.20 11.81
C LEU A 76 -4.91 0.01 10.86
N CYS A 77 -4.82 0.26 9.54
CA CYS A 77 -4.86 -0.81 8.55
C CYS A 77 -3.47 -1.23 8.04
N SER A 78 -2.44 -0.44 8.27
CA SER A 78 -1.01 -0.72 8.06
C SER A 78 -0.20 0.59 8.20
N GLY A 79 1.02 0.58 7.69
CA GLY A 79 1.85 1.78 7.54
C GLY A 79 3.21 1.42 6.97
N TRP A 80 3.81 2.40 6.33
CA TRP A 80 5.07 2.27 5.62
C TRP A 80 6.26 2.08 6.55
N TYR A 81 7.13 1.12 6.21
CA TYR A 81 8.45 0.92 6.80
C TYR A 81 9.54 1.00 5.73
N SER A 82 10.44 1.99 5.85
CA SER A 82 11.57 2.18 4.95
C SER A 82 12.73 1.27 5.35
N ALA A 83 12.86 0.13 4.70
CA ALA A 83 13.91 -0.84 4.96
C ALA A 83 15.19 -0.52 4.20
N ASN A 84 16.32 -0.81 4.81
CA ASN A 84 17.64 -0.75 4.19
C ASN A 84 18.36 -2.12 4.26
N LEU A 85 17.61 -3.19 4.05
CA LEU A 85 18.05 -4.57 4.24
C LEU A 85 19.18 -4.97 3.28
N ARG A 86 19.28 -4.33 2.11
CA ARG A 86 20.42 -4.52 1.21
C ARG A 86 21.74 -4.07 1.83
N LYS A 87 21.71 -3.02 2.65
CA LYS A 87 22.89 -2.43 3.31
C LYS A 87 23.08 -2.93 4.72
N ASN A 88 22.02 -3.19 5.43
CA ASN A 88 22.01 -3.63 6.81
C ASN A 88 22.07 -5.16 6.92
N SER A 89 22.50 -5.66 8.07
CA SER A 89 22.26 -7.05 8.46
C SER A 89 20.77 -7.21 8.85
N VAL A 90 20.24 -8.42 8.78
CA VAL A 90 18.88 -8.73 9.27
C VAL A 90 18.72 -8.36 10.74
N LYS A 91 19.77 -8.59 11.55
CA LYS A 91 19.77 -8.23 12.97
C LYS A 91 19.61 -6.73 13.20
N ASP A 92 20.31 -5.89 12.42
CA ASP A 92 20.19 -4.44 12.54
C ASP A 92 18.82 -3.96 12.09
N GLU A 93 18.26 -4.56 11.02
CA GLU A 93 16.92 -4.24 10.54
C GLU A 93 15.84 -4.66 11.54
N ILE A 94 16.01 -5.81 12.20
CA ILE A 94 15.14 -6.24 13.32
C ILE A 94 15.16 -5.22 14.46
N ILE A 95 16.32 -4.67 14.81
CA ILE A 95 16.42 -3.63 15.83
C ILE A 95 15.68 -2.36 15.39
N SER A 96 15.86 -1.98 14.13
CA SER A 96 15.27 -0.75 13.57
C SER A 96 13.75 -0.78 13.52
N VAL A 97 13.14 -1.94 13.30
CA VAL A 97 11.67 -2.07 13.15
C VAL A 97 10.92 -2.13 14.49
N GLN A 98 11.62 -2.31 15.64
CA GLN A 98 10.99 -2.66 16.92
C GLN A 98 9.91 -1.66 17.39
N GLU A 99 10.18 -0.37 17.30
CA GLU A 99 9.22 0.67 17.75
C GLU A 99 7.93 0.61 16.92
N GLN A 100 8.07 0.49 15.60
CA GLN A 100 6.92 0.41 14.70
C GLN A 100 6.18 -0.93 14.86
N LEU A 101 6.90 -2.03 14.98
CA LEU A 101 6.35 -3.35 15.24
C LEU A 101 5.48 -3.33 16.50
N LYS A 102 6.02 -2.82 17.61
CA LYS A 102 5.27 -2.69 18.87
C LYS A 102 4.00 -1.85 18.69
N LEU A 103 4.10 -0.68 18.07
CA LEU A 103 2.96 0.19 17.81
C LEU A 103 1.88 -0.53 17.01
N PHE A 104 2.27 -1.26 15.95
CA PHE A 104 1.33 -1.92 15.06
C PHE A 104 0.66 -3.13 15.72
N LEU A 105 1.38 -3.89 16.52
CA LEU A 105 0.82 -4.98 17.34
C LEU A 105 -0.22 -4.44 18.34
N ASP A 106 0.12 -3.39 19.08
CA ASP A 106 -0.78 -2.76 20.04
C ASP A 106 -2.05 -2.21 19.36
N CYS A 107 -1.91 -1.62 18.17
CA CYS A 107 -3.02 -1.10 17.36
C CYS A 107 -3.75 -2.17 16.56
N LYS A 108 -3.30 -3.43 16.58
CA LYS A 108 -3.85 -4.56 15.81
C LYS A 108 -3.85 -4.33 14.30
N ALA A 109 -2.82 -3.67 13.79
CA ALA A 109 -2.61 -3.56 12.35
C ALA A 109 -2.38 -4.97 11.75
N PRO A 110 -2.93 -5.29 10.57
CA PRO A 110 -2.84 -6.63 10.00
C PRO A 110 -1.49 -6.95 9.36
N CYS A 111 -0.71 -5.95 9.02
CA CYS A 111 0.61 -6.11 8.39
C CYS A 111 1.43 -4.82 8.51
N ILE A 112 2.72 -4.95 8.20
CA ILE A 112 3.63 -3.83 7.98
C ILE A 112 3.94 -3.72 6.48
N VAL A 113 3.78 -2.51 5.91
CA VAL A 113 4.15 -2.22 4.52
C VAL A 113 5.66 -2.03 4.46
N PHE A 114 6.36 -3.01 3.92
CA PHE A 114 7.81 -3.09 3.91
C PHE A 114 8.37 -2.77 2.52
N ALA A 115 9.12 -1.69 2.38
CA ALA A 115 9.76 -1.32 1.13
C ALA A 115 11.28 -1.21 1.28
N GLU A 116 12.03 -1.81 0.36
CA GLU A 116 13.48 -1.65 0.28
C GLU A 116 13.82 -0.32 -0.39
N VAL A 117 14.38 0.61 0.37
CA VAL A 117 14.66 1.96 -0.09
C VAL A 117 16.15 2.26 -0.29
N SER A 118 17.03 1.28 -0.06
CA SER A 118 18.47 1.47 -0.31
C SER A 118 18.70 1.88 -1.75
N ASP A 119 19.37 3.02 -1.94
CA ASP A 119 19.67 3.60 -3.24
C ASP A 119 18.45 3.99 -4.09
N SER A 120 17.25 4.07 -3.48
CA SER A 120 16.05 4.56 -4.16
C SER A 120 16.29 5.94 -4.77
N ILE A 121 15.75 6.12 -5.97
CA ILE A 121 15.79 7.41 -6.68
C ILE A 121 14.44 8.12 -6.68
N ALA A 122 13.44 7.59 -5.97
CA ALA A 122 12.08 8.14 -5.98
C ALA A 122 12.05 9.61 -5.52
N GLY A 123 12.86 9.97 -4.51
CA GLY A 123 12.95 11.34 -4.02
C GLY A 123 13.80 12.31 -4.88
N ASP A 124 14.59 11.80 -5.83
CA ASP A 124 15.51 12.65 -6.61
C ASP A 124 14.81 13.26 -7.84
N PRO A 125 14.65 14.61 -7.90
CA PRO A 125 13.98 15.27 -9.01
C PRO A 125 14.73 15.19 -10.34
N ASN A 126 16.04 14.88 -10.30
CA ASN A 126 16.92 14.93 -11.46
C ASN A 126 17.21 13.56 -12.07
N ARG A 127 16.86 12.49 -11.35
CA ARG A 127 17.12 11.13 -11.84
C ARG A 127 15.91 10.56 -12.59
N PRO A 128 16.05 10.26 -13.88
CA PRO A 128 14.98 9.64 -14.66
C PRO A 128 14.74 8.21 -14.17
N LEU A 129 13.47 7.75 -14.27
CA LEU A 129 13.09 6.42 -13.79
C LEU A 129 13.87 5.27 -14.46
N SER A 130 14.31 5.45 -15.70
CA SER A 130 15.18 4.48 -16.39
C SER A 130 16.52 4.23 -15.67
N SER A 131 16.95 5.16 -14.79
CA SER A 131 18.19 5.05 -14.02
C SER A 131 18.02 4.43 -12.63
N ARG A 132 16.87 3.77 -12.37
CA ARG A 132 16.61 3.10 -11.09
C ARG A 132 17.69 2.10 -10.71
N PRO A 133 17.93 1.85 -9.42
CA PRO A 133 18.89 0.84 -9.00
C PRO A 133 18.43 -0.55 -9.45
N GLN A 134 19.41 -1.41 -9.74
CA GLN A 134 19.17 -2.81 -10.08
C GLN A 134 20.12 -3.69 -9.28
N MET A 135 19.74 -4.92 -9.06
CA MET A 135 20.56 -5.93 -8.39
C MET A 135 21.14 -6.91 -9.41
N ASN A 136 22.43 -7.22 -9.30
CA ASN A 136 23.02 -8.34 -9.99
C ASN A 136 22.57 -9.69 -9.39
N LYS A 137 23.02 -10.81 -9.94
CA LYS A 137 22.60 -12.15 -9.51
C LYS A 137 22.92 -12.45 -8.04
N ASP A 138 24.11 -12.05 -7.59
CA ASP A 138 24.58 -12.36 -6.24
C ASP A 138 23.85 -11.47 -5.22
N GLU A 139 23.62 -10.19 -5.52
CA GLU A 139 22.82 -9.27 -4.72
C GLU A 139 21.37 -9.77 -4.59
N TRP A 140 20.77 -10.30 -5.67
CA TRP A 140 19.45 -10.91 -5.62
C TRP A 140 19.41 -12.11 -4.66
N ASN A 141 20.40 -13.01 -4.78
CA ASN A 141 20.46 -14.21 -3.94
C ASN A 141 20.61 -13.84 -2.45
N GLU A 142 21.45 -12.85 -2.16
CA GLU A 142 21.64 -12.36 -0.79
C GLU A 142 20.38 -11.67 -0.27
N TYR A 143 19.80 -10.78 -1.06
CA TYR A 143 18.60 -10.04 -0.68
C TYR A 143 17.42 -10.97 -0.40
N CYS A 144 17.16 -11.96 -1.27
CA CYS A 144 16.08 -12.92 -1.08
C CYS A 144 16.24 -13.76 0.20
N LYS A 145 17.47 -14.08 0.61
CA LYS A 145 17.73 -14.73 1.90
C LYS A 145 17.42 -13.82 3.08
N LYS A 146 17.94 -12.60 3.05
CA LYS A 146 17.74 -11.61 4.12
C LYS A 146 16.26 -11.28 4.31
N ILE A 147 15.52 -11.03 3.23
CA ILE A 147 14.09 -10.68 3.35
C ILE A 147 13.23 -11.88 3.75
N SER A 148 13.60 -13.10 3.37
CA SER A 148 12.93 -14.32 3.86
C SER A 148 13.13 -14.50 5.37
N GLU A 149 14.33 -14.23 5.89
CA GLU A 149 14.62 -14.25 7.32
C GLU A 149 13.84 -13.14 8.04
N MET A 150 13.78 -11.93 7.48
CA MET A 150 13.02 -10.81 8.02
C MET A 150 11.50 -11.09 8.02
N GLY A 151 10.97 -11.65 6.93
CA GLY A 151 9.57 -12.04 6.83
C GLY A 151 9.19 -13.10 7.86
N LYS A 152 10.06 -14.12 8.04
CA LYS A 152 9.86 -15.12 9.08
C LYS A 152 9.88 -14.50 10.48
N TYR A 153 10.83 -13.62 10.78
CA TYR A 153 10.91 -12.95 12.07
C TYR A 153 9.62 -12.18 12.37
N LEU A 154 9.12 -11.39 11.41
CA LEU A 154 7.91 -10.59 11.58
C LEU A 154 6.65 -11.47 11.72
N GLU A 155 6.55 -12.56 10.96
CA GLU A 155 5.44 -13.51 11.09
C GLU A 155 5.46 -14.22 12.46
N ASP A 156 6.63 -14.59 12.97
CA ASP A 156 6.80 -15.16 14.33
C ASP A 156 6.40 -14.16 15.44
N GLN A 157 6.26 -12.87 15.11
CA GLN A 157 5.73 -11.81 15.99
C GLN A 157 4.26 -11.46 15.71
N ASP A 158 3.52 -12.28 14.97
CA ASP A 158 2.14 -12.02 14.54
C ASP A 158 1.98 -10.72 13.70
N MET A 159 3.04 -10.30 12.99
CA MET A 159 3.03 -9.12 12.12
C MET A 159 3.52 -9.48 10.71
N PRO A 160 2.66 -9.90 9.79
CA PRO A 160 3.06 -10.23 8.44
C PRO A 160 3.74 -9.07 7.71
N LEU A 161 4.85 -9.38 7.02
CA LEU A 161 5.54 -8.46 6.11
C LEU A 161 4.79 -8.42 4.79
N ALA A 162 4.25 -7.25 4.42
CA ALA A 162 3.68 -6.98 3.09
C ALA A 162 4.68 -6.17 2.27
N TYR A 163 5.40 -6.84 1.35
CA TYR A 163 6.38 -6.16 0.51
C TYR A 163 5.72 -5.21 -0.47
N HIS A 164 6.18 -3.96 -0.50
CA HIS A 164 5.71 -2.95 -1.43
C HIS A 164 6.72 -2.75 -2.57
N HIS A 165 6.35 -3.18 -3.80
CA HIS A 165 7.09 -2.80 -5.00
C HIS A 165 6.83 -1.33 -5.32
N HIS A 166 7.87 -0.56 -5.63
CA HIS A 166 7.74 0.88 -5.76
C HIS A 166 8.61 1.43 -6.89
N MET A 167 8.09 2.42 -7.61
CA MET A 167 8.84 3.13 -8.65
C MET A 167 10.12 3.73 -8.09
N GLY A 168 11.21 3.58 -8.85
CA GLY A 168 12.53 4.12 -8.47
C GLY A 168 13.30 3.30 -7.43
N THR A 169 12.81 2.11 -7.06
CA THR A 169 13.51 1.16 -6.17
C THR A 169 14.07 -0.05 -6.93
N VAL A 170 14.70 -0.97 -6.24
CA VAL A 170 15.23 -2.22 -6.83
C VAL A 170 14.15 -3.21 -7.23
N ILE A 171 12.97 -3.16 -6.59
CA ILE A 171 11.80 -3.97 -6.92
C ILE A 171 10.72 -3.03 -7.43
N GLU A 172 10.64 -2.87 -8.73
CA GLU A 172 9.74 -1.92 -9.39
C GLU A 172 8.78 -2.60 -10.36
N THR A 173 9.31 -3.49 -11.21
CA THR A 173 8.56 -4.07 -12.33
C THR A 173 7.80 -5.33 -11.93
N GLU A 174 6.89 -5.76 -12.81
CA GLU A 174 6.23 -7.06 -12.69
C GLU A 174 7.25 -8.21 -12.60
N ASP A 175 8.30 -8.17 -13.44
CA ASP A 175 9.35 -9.19 -13.43
C ASP A 175 10.17 -9.16 -12.14
N ASP A 176 10.50 -7.99 -11.59
CA ASP A 176 11.16 -7.90 -10.29
C ASP A 176 10.27 -8.47 -9.18
N THR A 177 8.99 -8.14 -9.20
CA THR A 177 8.00 -8.64 -8.22
C THR A 177 7.88 -10.17 -8.29
N LYS A 178 7.75 -10.73 -9.48
CA LYS A 178 7.72 -12.19 -9.68
C LYS A 178 9.02 -12.83 -9.19
N ARG A 179 10.17 -12.27 -9.59
CA ARG A 179 11.46 -12.76 -9.17
C ARG A 179 11.62 -12.76 -7.65
N LEU A 180 11.15 -11.70 -6.97
CA LEU A 180 11.15 -11.65 -5.51
C LEU A 180 10.32 -12.79 -4.93
N LEU A 181 9.06 -12.93 -5.37
CA LEU A 181 8.13 -13.91 -4.82
C LEU A 181 8.55 -15.35 -5.12
N ASP A 182 9.14 -15.62 -6.28
CA ASP A 182 9.63 -16.95 -6.67
C ASP A 182 10.88 -17.38 -5.88
N ASN A 183 11.67 -16.44 -5.37
CA ASN A 183 12.94 -16.73 -4.71
C ASN A 183 12.92 -16.42 -3.20
N THR A 184 11.76 -16.18 -2.61
CA THR A 184 11.59 -15.91 -1.18
C THR A 184 10.60 -16.89 -0.54
N SER A 185 10.71 -17.05 0.78
CA SER A 185 9.77 -17.87 1.54
C SER A 185 8.35 -17.28 1.54
N ASP A 186 7.36 -18.10 1.88
CA ASP A 186 5.93 -17.71 1.89
C ASP A 186 5.60 -16.63 2.93
N GLN A 187 6.49 -16.37 3.87
CA GLN A 187 6.38 -15.31 4.87
C GLN A 187 6.60 -13.91 4.27
N VAL A 188 7.25 -13.81 3.12
CA VAL A 188 7.34 -12.55 2.37
C VAL A 188 6.05 -12.37 1.59
N LYS A 189 5.08 -11.68 2.17
CA LYS A 189 3.81 -11.37 1.51
C LYS A 189 3.95 -10.14 0.62
N LEU A 190 2.92 -9.88 -0.16
CA LEU A 190 2.87 -8.77 -1.11
C LEU A 190 1.75 -7.80 -0.76
N ILE A 191 2.08 -6.52 -0.78
CA ILE A 191 1.10 -5.49 -1.05
C ILE A 191 1.06 -5.26 -2.56
N LEU A 192 -0.11 -5.40 -3.17
CA LEU A 192 -0.29 -5.15 -4.59
C LEU A 192 -0.73 -3.70 -4.78
N ASP A 193 0.17 -2.86 -5.25
CA ASP A 193 -0.16 -1.48 -5.63
C ASP A 193 -0.50 -1.41 -7.12
N THR A 194 -1.73 -1.03 -7.44
CA THR A 194 -2.24 -1.00 -8.80
C THR A 194 -1.61 0.11 -9.64
N GLY A 195 -1.30 1.26 -9.03
CA GLY A 195 -0.70 2.41 -9.72
C GLY A 195 0.78 2.18 -10.03
N HIS A 196 1.56 1.76 -9.04
CA HIS A 196 2.97 1.42 -9.27
C HIS A 196 3.13 0.29 -10.28
N MET A 197 2.29 -0.75 -10.19
CA MET A 197 2.30 -1.85 -11.16
C MET A 197 2.01 -1.36 -12.58
N LEU A 198 0.96 -0.53 -12.75
CA LEU A 198 0.65 0.07 -14.05
C LEU A 198 1.77 1.00 -14.51
N PHE A 199 2.35 1.84 -13.63
CA PHE A 199 3.45 2.74 -14.01
C PHE A 199 4.65 1.96 -14.56
N ALA A 200 4.97 0.84 -13.95
CA ALA A 200 6.01 -0.08 -14.40
C ALA A 200 5.60 -0.97 -15.60
N LYS A 201 4.45 -0.73 -16.22
CA LYS A 201 3.87 -1.49 -17.35
C LYS A 201 3.47 -2.92 -17.01
N GLY A 202 3.28 -3.23 -15.73
CA GLY A 202 2.83 -4.54 -15.26
C GLY A 202 1.30 -4.65 -15.22
N ASN A 203 0.83 -5.85 -14.90
CA ASN A 203 -0.58 -6.21 -14.83
C ASN A 203 -0.95 -6.73 -13.43
N SER A 204 -1.69 -5.92 -12.66
CA SER A 204 -2.09 -6.25 -11.30
C SER A 204 -2.98 -7.49 -11.21
N VAL A 205 -3.85 -7.72 -12.20
CA VAL A 205 -4.72 -8.91 -12.22
C VAL A 205 -3.87 -10.16 -12.38
N LYS A 206 -2.90 -10.13 -13.29
CA LYS A 206 -2.00 -11.26 -13.52
C LYS A 206 -1.14 -11.58 -12.29
N ILE A 207 -0.62 -10.58 -11.61
CA ILE A 207 0.11 -10.79 -10.34
C ILE A 207 -0.82 -11.40 -9.29
N ALA A 208 -2.07 -10.93 -9.21
CA ALA A 208 -3.05 -11.51 -8.27
C ALA A 208 -3.33 -12.99 -8.58
N GLU A 209 -3.46 -13.34 -9.87
CA GLU A 209 -3.70 -14.72 -10.31
C GLU A 209 -2.50 -15.64 -10.03
N ASP A 210 -1.29 -15.17 -10.34
CA ASP A 210 -0.06 -15.97 -10.21
C ASP A 210 0.35 -16.15 -8.72
N TYR A 211 0.03 -15.18 -7.82
CA TYR A 211 0.53 -15.13 -6.44
C TYR A 211 -0.56 -14.88 -5.38
N LYS A 212 -1.76 -15.41 -5.57
CA LYS A 212 -2.93 -15.19 -4.70
C LYS A 212 -2.66 -15.38 -3.20
N ASP A 213 -1.86 -16.39 -2.83
CA ASP A 213 -1.57 -16.74 -1.44
C ASP A 213 -0.51 -15.83 -0.79
N ARG A 214 0.10 -14.97 -1.61
CA ARG A 214 1.09 -13.99 -1.16
C ARG A 214 0.47 -12.61 -0.96
N ILE A 215 -0.69 -12.28 -1.56
CA ILE A 215 -1.32 -10.96 -1.49
C ILE A 215 -2.13 -10.85 -0.20
N ILE A 216 -1.75 -9.92 0.68
CA ILE A 216 -2.43 -9.69 1.95
C ILE A 216 -2.93 -8.26 2.12
N HIS A 217 -2.49 -7.35 1.26
CA HIS A 217 -2.86 -5.93 1.30
C HIS A 217 -2.91 -5.37 -0.13
N ILE A 218 -3.75 -4.37 -0.38
CA ILE A 218 -3.87 -3.78 -1.73
C ILE A 218 -3.91 -2.27 -1.62
N HIS A 219 -3.02 -1.60 -2.36
CA HIS A 219 -3.13 -0.19 -2.64
C HIS A 219 -3.91 0.04 -3.94
N CYS A 220 -5.05 0.70 -3.78
CA CYS A 220 -5.89 1.14 -4.88
C CYS A 220 -5.44 2.56 -5.29
N LYS A 221 -4.38 2.63 -6.06
CA LYS A 221 -3.80 3.85 -6.62
C LYS A 221 -4.11 3.90 -8.10
N ASP A 222 -4.80 4.94 -8.56
CA ASP A 222 -5.15 5.11 -9.97
C ASP A 222 -4.22 6.12 -10.66
N MET A 223 -4.28 6.18 -11.98
CA MET A 223 -3.32 6.96 -12.76
C MET A 223 -4.01 7.74 -13.89
N ARG A 224 -3.60 9.00 -14.09
CA ARG A 224 -4.03 9.79 -15.25
C ARG A 224 -3.21 9.40 -16.48
N GLU A 225 -3.87 8.79 -17.44
CA GLU A 225 -3.26 8.15 -18.61
C GLU A 225 -2.40 9.10 -19.44
N ASP A 226 -2.85 10.30 -19.67
CA ASP A 226 -2.13 11.29 -20.47
C ASP A 226 -0.81 11.72 -19.81
N ILE A 227 -0.79 11.84 -18.48
CA ILE A 227 0.41 12.18 -17.71
C ILE A 227 1.34 10.97 -17.61
N LEU A 228 0.79 9.78 -17.41
CA LEU A 228 1.54 8.54 -17.43
C LEU A 228 2.29 8.35 -18.74
N ASN A 229 1.60 8.51 -19.86
CA ASN A 229 2.20 8.38 -21.20
C ASN A 229 3.29 9.43 -21.45
N LYS A 230 3.06 10.69 -21.05
CA LYS A 230 4.09 11.74 -21.12
C LYS A 230 5.29 11.45 -20.25
N SER A 231 5.05 10.94 -19.04
CA SER A 231 6.10 10.58 -18.08
C SER A 231 7.02 9.51 -18.66
N ARG A 232 6.44 8.43 -19.19
CA ARG A 232 7.17 7.33 -19.83
C ARG A 232 7.92 7.77 -21.08
N GLN A 233 7.26 8.55 -21.96
CA GLN A 233 7.88 9.02 -23.22
C GLN A 233 9.08 9.92 -22.98
N LYS A 234 9.02 10.74 -21.93
CA LYS A 234 10.05 11.74 -21.60
C LYS A 234 11.02 11.27 -20.52
N ASP A 235 10.85 10.04 -20.07
CA ASP A 235 11.64 9.45 -18.99
C ASP A 235 11.79 10.41 -17.78
N TRP A 236 10.65 10.87 -17.27
CA TRP A 236 10.66 11.77 -16.11
C TRP A 236 11.17 11.08 -14.86
N SER A 237 11.72 11.85 -13.92
CA SER A 237 11.91 11.37 -12.55
C SER A 237 10.56 11.07 -11.91
N PHE A 238 10.53 10.18 -10.92
CA PHE A 238 9.32 9.86 -10.17
C PHE A 238 8.71 11.12 -9.56
N ARG A 239 9.53 11.93 -8.87
CA ARG A 239 9.09 13.20 -8.27
C ARG A 239 8.45 14.15 -9.28
N LYS A 240 9.01 14.24 -10.50
CA LYS A 240 8.43 15.08 -11.56
C LYS A 240 7.08 14.54 -12.03
N ALA A 241 6.96 13.23 -12.24
CA ALA A 241 5.71 12.60 -12.64
C ALA A 241 4.62 12.82 -11.58
N PHE A 242 4.97 12.61 -10.31
CA PHE A 242 4.12 12.89 -9.15
C PHE A 242 3.63 14.35 -9.14
N LEU A 243 4.53 15.34 -9.18
CA LEU A 243 4.19 16.77 -9.16
C LEU A 243 3.36 17.22 -10.38
N LYS A 244 3.41 16.46 -11.49
CA LYS A 244 2.54 16.63 -12.65
C LYS A 244 1.18 15.96 -12.50
N GLY A 245 0.94 15.26 -11.38
CA GLY A 245 -0.32 14.66 -11.04
C GLY A 245 -0.57 13.34 -11.75
N VAL A 246 0.46 12.49 -11.91
CA VAL A 246 0.33 11.17 -12.54
C VAL A 246 -0.59 10.25 -11.74
N PHE A 247 -0.55 10.33 -10.41
CA PHE A 247 -1.40 9.54 -9.52
C PHE A 247 -2.72 10.23 -9.19
N THR A 248 -3.73 9.42 -8.97
CA THR A 248 -5.06 9.87 -8.55
C THR A 248 -5.78 8.74 -7.79
N VAL A 249 -7.00 8.99 -7.35
CA VAL A 249 -7.84 8.00 -6.68
C VAL A 249 -8.59 7.12 -7.67
N PRO A 250 -9.03 5.91 -7.28
CA PRO A 250 -9.89 5.06 -8.10
C PRO A 250 -11.10 5.82 -8.65
N GLY A 251 -11.34 5.64 -9.95
CA GLY A 251 -12.44 6.30 -10.68
C GLY A 251 -12.15 7.71 -11.20
N ASP A 252 -10.95 8.24 -10.95
CA ASP A 252 -10.47 9.50 -11.55
C ASP A 252 -9.33 9.26 -12.56
N GLY A 253 -8.92 8.01 -12.74
CA GLY A 253 -7.84 7.60 -13.62
C GLY A 253 -8.29 6.61 -14.69
N CYS A 254 -7.36 5.78 -15.14
CA CYS A 254 -7.56 4.84 -16.25
C CYS A 254 -7.63 3.37 -15.82
N ILE A 255 -7.50 3.05 -14.52
CA ILE A 255 -7.53 1.67 -14.06
C ILE A 255 -8.97 1.19 -13.90
N ASP A 256 -9.33 0.12 -14.64
CA ASP A 256 -10.56 -0.62 -14.38
C ASP A 256 -10.33 -1.60 -13.22
N TYR A 257 -10.94 -1.33 -12.07
CA TYR A 257 -10.82 -2.17 -10.88
C TYR A 257 -11.70 -3.41 -10.91
N LYS A 258 -12.70 -3.45 -11.78
CA LYS A 258 -13.69 -4.55 -11.81
C LYS A 258 -13.07 -5.94 -12.02
N PRO A 259 -12.09 -6.14 -12.94
CA PRO A 259 -11.43 -7.43 -13.11
C PRO A 259 -10.68 -7.89 -11.84
N LEU A 260 -9.90 -6.99 -11.24
CA LEU A 260 -9.14 -7.28 -10.01
C LEU A 260 -10.09 -7.63 -8.85
N LEU A 261 -11.10 -6.80 -8.60
CA LEU A 261 -12.05 -7.03 -7.50
C LEU A 261 -12.89 -8.31 -7.70
N LYS A 262 -13.25 -8.65 -8.94
CA LYS A 262 -13.87 -9.95 -9.24
C LYS A 262 -12.95 -11.12 -8.89
N TYR A 263 -11.67 -11.02 -9.24
CA TYR A 263 -10.70 -12.05 -8.88
C TYR A 263 -10.55 -12.17 -7.36
N LEU A 264 -10.40 -11.07 -6.65
CA LEU A 264 -10.30 -11.04 -5.19
C LEU A 264 -11.54 -11.66 -4.51
N LYS A 265 -12.73 -11.39 -5.05
CA LYS A 265 -13.95 -12.05 -4.60
C LYS A 265 -13.86 -13.57 -4.78
N ASN A 266 -13.41 -14.05 -5.95
CA ASN A 266 -13.34 -15.47 -6.25
C ASN A 266 -12.37 -16.25 -5.35
N ILE A 267 -11.32 -15.60 -4.85
CA ILE A 267 -10.34 -16.21 -3.93
C ILE A 267 -10.65 -15.97 -2.45
N ASP A 268 -11.82 -15.42 -2.13
CA ASP A 268 -12.24 -15.11 -0.75
C ASP A 268 -11.28 -14.15 -0.02
N TYR A 269 -10.75 -13.14 -0.72
CA TYR A 269 -9.90 -12.12 -0.11
C TYR A 269 -10.66 -11.28 0.91
N LYS A 270 -10.12 -11.15 2.13
CA LYS A 270 -10.75 -10.45 3.28
C LYS A 270 -9.91 -9.30 3.83
N GLY A 271 -8.91 -8.87 3.09
CA GLY A 271 -7.99 -7.81 3.49
C GLY A 271 -8.53 -6.41 3.27
N TRP A 272 -7.61 -5.47 3.31
CA TRP A 272 -7.87 -4.06 3.07
C TRP A 272 -7.68 -3.71 1.59
N LEU A 273 -8.55 -2.86 1.07
CA LEU A 273 -8.39 -2.10 -0.16
C LEU A 273 -8.14 -0.66 0.28
N VAL A 274 -6.90 -0.22 0.20
CA VAL A 274 -6.49 1.10 0.68
C VAL A 274 -6.40 2.05 -0.50
N VAL A 275 -7.19 3.10 -0.49
CA VAL A 275 -7.05 4.21 -1.44
C VAL A 275 -5.77 4.96 -1.11
N GLU A 276 -4.84 4.97 -2.03
CA GLU A 276 -3.61 5.73 -1.90
C GLU A 276 -3.42 6.61 -3.13
N ALA A 277 -3.44 7.91 -2.93
CA ALA A 277 -3.22 8.88 -3.99
C ALA A 277 -2.16 9.88 -3.56
N GLU A 278 -0.98 9.74 -4.13
CA GLU A 278 0.08 10.72 -3.99
C GLU A 278 -0.27 11.96 -4.82
N GLN A 279 -0.93 12.93 -4.20
CA GLN A 279 -1.42 14.15 -4.85
C GLN A 279 -0.97 15.40 -4.10
N ASP A 280 -0.89 16.51 -4.83
CA ASP A 280 -0.71 17.84 -4.24
C ASP A 280 -2.05 18.31 -3.68
N PRO A 281 -2.22 18.44 -2.34
CA PRO A 281 -3.49 18.82 -1.72
C PRO A 281 -3.99 20.21 -2.13
N ALA A 282 -3.10 21.09 -2.62
CA ALA A 282 -3.49 22.39 -3.14
C ALA A 282 -4.17 22.29 -4.53
N LYS A 283 -4.00 21.18 -5.25
CA LYS A 283 -4.58 20.92 -6.58
C LYS A 283 -5.69 19.89 -6.55
N ALA A 284 -5.60 18.94 -5.63
CA ALA A 284 -6.55 17.87 -5.47
C ALA A 284 -7.03 17.88 -4.01
N ASN A 285 -8.18 18.50 -3.75
CA ASN A 285 -8.71 18.58 -2.37
C ASN A 285 -8.84 17.18 -1.78
N PRO A 286 -8.16 16.89 -0.65
CA PRO A 286 -8.08 15.54 -0.11
C PRO A 286 -9.46 14.92 0.20
N LEU A 287 -10.37 15.67 0.83
CA LEU A 287 -11.71 15.17 1.17
C LEU A 287 -12.53 14.83 -0.08
N GLU A 288 -12.50 15.70 -1.09
CA GLU A 288 -13.24 15.48 -2.34
C GLU A 288 -12.74 14.23 -3.08
N TYR A 289 -11.41 14.07 -3.15
CA TYR A 289 -10.79 12.92 -3.80
C TYR A 289 -10.97 11.64 -2.95
N ALA A 290 -10.89 11.72 -1.64
CA ALA A 290 -11.20 10.60 -0.73
C ALA A 290 -12.63 10.08 -0.95
N LYS A 291 -13.62 10.99 -0.98
CA LYS A 291 -15.03 10.64 -1.28
C LYS A 291 -15.20 10.03 -2.67
N LYS A 292 -14.49 10.54 -3.69
CA LYS A 292 -14.53 10.00 -5.05
C LYS A 292 -14.01 8.55 -5.09
N GLY A 293 -12.84 8.30 -4.51
CA GLY A 293 -12.24 6.95 -4.47
C GLY A 293 -13.10 5.96 -3.68
N PHE A 294 -13.60 6.37 -2.51
CA PHE A 294 -14.51 5.55 -1.70
C PHE A 294 -15.79 5.18 -2.48
N LYS A 295 -16.43 6.17 -3.08
CA LYS A 295 -17.66 5.97 -3.85
C LYS A 295 -17.44 4.99 -5.00
N TYR A 296 -16.40 5.21 -5.80
CA TYR A 296 -16.12 4.34 -6.95
C TYR A 296 -15.87 2.89 -6.53
N LEU A 297 -15.00 2.65 -5.55
CA LEU A 297 -14.74 1.29 -5.07
C LEU A 297 -16.00 0.64 -4.48
N SER A 298 -16.82 1.40 -3.76
CA SER A 298 -18.08 0.91 -3.21
C SER A 298 -19.07 0.51 -4.30
N GLU A 299 -19.19 1.31 -5.36
CA GLU A 299 -20.04 1.02 -6.52
C GLU A 299 -19.55 -0.22 -7.26
N VAL A 300 -18.25 -0.37 -7.53
CA VAL A 300 -17.68 -1.57 -8.17
C VAL A 300 -17.89 -2.80 -7.29
N CYS A 301 -17.68 -2.71 -5.98
CA CYS A 301 -17.96 -3.80 -5.05
C CYS A 301 -19.43 -4.21 -5.08
N ALA A 302 -20.36 -3.25 -5.07
CA ALA A 302 -21.79 -3.52 -5.16
C ALA A 302 -22.17 -4.20 -6.49
N ASP A 303 -21.63 -3.71 -7.60
CA ASP A 303 -21.86 -4.27 -8.95
C ASP A 303 -21.48 -5.76 -9.09
N ILE A 304 -20.56 -6.23 -8.26
CA ILE A 304 -20.07 -7.61 -8.28
C ILE A 304 -20.49 -8.42 -7.04
N ASP A 305 -21.37 -7.89 -6.18
CA ASP A 305 -21.77 -8.48 -4.90
C ASP A 305 -20.58 -8.81 -3.97
N LEU A 306 -19.56 -7.98 -3.94
CA LEU A 306 -18.47 -8.03 -2.96
C LEU A 306 -18.85 -7.16 -1.76
N LYS A 307 -19.00 -7.76 -0.58
CA LYS A 307 -19.40 -7.01 0.62
C LYS A 307 -18.25 -6.16 1.16
N ILE A 308 -18.57 -5.00 1.68
CA ILE A 308 -17.64 -4.13 2.43
C ILE A 308 -17.98 -4.26 3.91
N ALA A 309 -16.99 -4.60 4.73
CA ALA A 309 -17.12 -4.59 6.19
C ALA A 309 -16.98 -3.15 6.71
N LEU A 310 -17.85 -2.77 7.63
CA LEU A 310 -17.80 -1.50 8.35
C LEU A 310 -16.86 -1.56 9.56
#